data_7b15c527ba971238361654c35f4a06b3
#
_entry.id   7b15c527ba971238361654c35f4a06b3
#
_cell.length_a   1.000
_cell.length_b   1.000
_cell.length_c   1.000
_cell.angle_alpha   90.00
_cell.angle_beta   90.00
_cell.angle_gamma   90.00
#
_symmetry.space_group_name_H-M   'P 1'
#
loop_
_entity.id
_entity.type
_entity.pdbx_description
1 polymer ?
#
loop_
_entity_poly.entity_id
_entity_poly.type
_entity_poly.pdbx_seq_one_letter_code
_entity_poly.pdbx_strand_id
1 'polypeptide(L)'
;MTTTKTSHPPLTYAEAGVDIDAGNAVVEAIRPLVRATRRPGADAEIGGFGGLFDLKAAGFVDPILVAANDGVGTKVKIATECGIHDTIGIDLVAMCVNDLVVQGAEPLFFLDYFATGTLEPKIGAAIVKGIAAGCLEAGCALIGGETAEMPGLYSGRDYDLAGFAVGAAERGRLLPKPGLKAGDVALGLASSGVHSNGFSLVRRIVERSALPWDAPAPFAPAVALGEALLAPTRIYVKPLLKAIAASEAIVALAHITGGGFPDNLPRVLPDGLGVALDLEALAPPPVFRWLAEVGGLEPSEMLRTFNCGIGMVVFVAAERVSEAQDALSAAGLAPVKIGEVVAAAAGGARVHFSGSLPL
;
A
#
# COMPACT_ATOMS: atom_id res chain seq x y z
N MET A 1 -38.17 54.54 14.77
CA MET A 1 -37.89 53.08 14.63
C MET A 1 -36.45 52.85 15.02
N THR A 2 -36.23 52.39 16.25
CA THR A 2 -34.88 52.05 16.77
C THR A 2 -34.53 50.65 16.33
N THR A 3 -33.67 50.52 15.34
CA THR A 3 -33.11 49.21 14.90
C THR A 3 -32.17 48.73 16.03
N THR A 4 -32.66 47.82 16.85
CA THR A 4 -31.82 47.04 17.77
C THR A 4 -30.82 46.24 16.93
N LYS A 5 -29.54 46.71 16.89
CA LYS A 5 -28.44 45.89 16.43
C LYS A 5 -28.29 44.68 17.37
N THR A 6 -28.72 43.52 16.96
CA THR A 6 -28.35 42.28 17.62
C THR A 6 -26.84 42.14 17.48
N SER A 7 -26.08 42.41 18.55
CA SER A 7 -24.65 42.17 18.57
C SER A 7 -24.46 40.65 18.71
N HIS A 8 -24.23 39.98 17.59
CA HIS A 8 -23.73 38.61 17.65
C HIS A 8 -22.26 38.67 18.16
N PRO A 9 -21.85 37.75 19.04
CA PRO A 9 -20.43 37.62 19.39
C PRO A 9 -19.58 37.40 18.13
N PRO A 10 -18.32 37.88 18.12
CA PRO A 10 -17.45 37.64 16.97
C PRO A 10 -17.21 36.16 16.78
N LEU A 11 -17.35 35.70 15.55
CA LEU A 11 -17.06 34.30 15.18
C LEU A 11 -15.57 33.99 15.33
N THR A 12 -15.28 32.81 15.80
CA THR A 12 -13.91 32.25 15.86
C THR A 12 -13.73 31.12 14.88
N TYR A 13 -12.48 30.78 14.53
CA TYR A 13 -12.18 29.67 13.62
C TYR A 13 -12.56 28.32 14.27
N ALA A 14 -12.41 28.19 15.59
CA ALA A 14 -12.84 27.01 16.34
C ALA A 14 -14.39 26.83 16.31
N GLU A 15 -15.16 27.94 16.42
CA GLU A 15 -16.63 27.89 16.26
C GLU A 15 -17.04 27.51 14.82
N ALA A 16 -16.18 27.76 13.83
CA ALA A 16 -16.37 27.31 12.46
C ALA A 16 -15.97 25.85 12.23
N GLY A 17 -15.48 25.17 13.28
CA GLY A 17 -15.15 23.75 13.27
C GLY A 17 -13.69 23.43 12.93
N VAL A 18 -12.76 24.42 13.05
CA VAL A 18 -11.32 24.20 12.84
C VAL A 18 -10.55 24.63 14.09
N ASP A 19 -9.86 23.66 14.72
CA ASP A 19 -9.13 23.87 15.98
C ASP A 19 -7.61 23.88 15.74
N ILE A 20 -7.01 25.07 15.69
CA ILE A 20 -5.55 25.27 15.50
C ILE A 20 -4.75 24.62 16.64
N ASP A 21 -5.24 24.65 17.88
CA ASP A 21 -4.54 24.08 19.03
C ASP A 21 -4.51 22.55 18.96
N ALA A 22 -5.59 21.94 18.49
CA ALA A 22 -5.63 20.51 18.20
C ALA A 22 -4.59 20.12 17.12
N GLY A 23 -4.47 20.91 16.04
CA GLY A 23 -3.44 20.75 15.03
C GLY A 23 -2.03 20.82 15.59
N ASN A 24 -1.73 21.84 16.39
CA ASN A 24 -0.44 22.00 17.07
C ASN A 24 -0.13 20.81 18.00
N ALA A 25 -1.13 20.32 18.74
CA ALA A 25 -0.97 19.16 19.62
C ALA A 25 -0.61 17.88 18.85
N VAL A 26 -1.19 17.66 17.65
CA VAL A 26 -0.79 16.54 16.76
C VAL A 26 0.68 16.70 16.37
N VAL A 27 1.10 17.88 15.90
CA VAL A 27 2.49 18.14 15.46
C VAL A 27 3.48 17.83 16.58
N GLU A 28 3.21 18.28 17.81
CA GLU A 28 4.09 17.98 18.96
C GLU A 28 4.14 16.49 19.29
N ALA A 29 2.99 15.79 19.22
CA ALA A 29 2.91 14.37 19.51
C ALA A 29 3.68 13.51 18.48
N ILE A 30 3.73 13.93 17.20
CA ILE A 30 4.37 13.17 16.12
C ILE A 30 5.86 13.44 15.95
N ARG A 31 6.43 14.53 16.51
CA ARG A 31 7.87 14.87 16.38
C ARG A 31 8.80 13.69 16.68
N PRO A 32 8.64 12.94 17.79
CA PRO A 32 9.52 11.79 18.06
C PRO A 32 9.39 10.69 17.02
N LEU A 33 8.17 10.47 16.48
CA LEU A 33 7.90 9.46 15.46
C LEU A 33 8.59 9.80 14.15
N VAL A 34 8.48 11.05 13.71
CA VAL A 34 9.16 11.56 12.52
C VAL A 34 10.67 11.46 12.66
N ARG A 35 11.24 11.88 13.80
CA ARG A 35 12.67 11.77 14.07
C ARG A 35 13.19 10.34 14.00
N ALA A 36 12.40 9.36 14.40
CA ALA A 36 12.77 7.95 14.34
C ALA A 36 12.98 7.45 12.90
N THR A 37 12.35 8.09 11.90
CA THR A 37 12.47 7.71 10.48
C THR A 37 13.65 8.35 9.76
N ARG A 38 14.49 9.14 10.44
CA ARG A 38 15.65 9.81 9.83
C ARG A 38 16.60 8.83 9.14
N ARG A 39 17.13 9.29 8.02
CA ARG A 39 18.11 8.54 7.23
C ARG A 39 19.11 9.51 6.59
N PRO A 40 20.25 9.03 6.04
CA PRO A 40 21.14 9.87 5.25
C PRO A 40 20.39 10.58 4.13
N GLY A 41 20.62 11.88 3.99
CA GLY A 41 19.91 12.74 3.04
C GLY A 41 18.65 13.42 3.59
N ALA A 42 18.04 12.91 4.66
CA ALA A 42 16.84 13.48 5.29
C ALA A 42 17.08 13.72 6.78
N ASP A 43 17.65 14.85 7.13
CA ASP A 43 18.05 15.20 8.50
C ASP A 43 17.26 16.37 9.09
N ALA A 44 16.37 16.99 8.31
CA ALA A 44 15.62 18.15 8.72
C ALA A 44 14.52 17.84 9.76
N GLU A 45 14.24 18.81 10.63
CA GLU A 45 13.09 18.80 11.52
C GLU A 45 11.82 19.15 10.74
N ILE A 46 10.66 18.59 11.14
CA ILE A 46 9.35 19.03 10.63
C ILE A 46 8.98 20.40 11.18
N GLY A 47 8.13 21.15 10.45
CA GLY A 47 7.63 22.47 10.83
C GLY A 47 8.13 23.60 9.93
N GLY A 48 8.96 23.29 8.91
CA GLY A 48 9.28 24.22 7.82
C GLY A 48 8.22 24.15 6.73
N PHE A 49 8.35 25.01 5.70
CA PHE A 49 7.44 25.00 4.54
C PHE A 49 7.59 23.78 3.63
N GLY A 50 8.71 23.06 3.72
CA GLY A 50 8.95 21.86 2.91
C GLY A 50 10.06 21.01 3.49
N GLY A 51 10.01 19.71 3.20
CA GLY A 51 11.05 18.76 3.53
C GLY A 51 12.21 18.83 2.51
N LEU A 52 13.45 18.71 3.00
CA LEU A 52 14.64 18.68 2.15
C LEU A 52 15.20 17.26 2.10
N PHE A 53 15.69 16.86 0.93
CA PHE A 53 16.39 15.60 0.75
C PHE A 53 17.65 15.78 -0.10
N ASP A 54 18.80 15.38 0.43
CA ASP A 54 20.09 15.43 -0.26
C ASP A 54 20.43 14.04 -0.84
N LEU A 55 20.24 13.90 -2.15
CA LEU A 55 20.55 12.66 -2.88
C LEU A 55 22.02 12.26 -2.79
N LYS A 56 22.93 13.24 -2.77
CA LYS A 56 24.37 12.98 -2.69
C LYS A 56 24.75 12.45 -1.30
N ALA A 57 24.18 13.03 -0.23
CA ALA A 57 24.36 12.53 1.13
C ALA A 57 23.75 11.12 1.31
N ALA A 58 22.72 10.77 0.53
CA ALA A 58 22.13 9.43 0.48
C ALA A 58 22.97 8.43 -0.36
N GLY A 59 24.06 8.87 -1.02
CA GLY A 59 24.99 8.00 -1.74
C GLY A 59 24.70 7.83 -3.23
N PHE A 60 23.76 8.57 -3.81
CA PHE A 60 23.45 8.49 -5.24
C PHE A 60 24.46 9.29 -6.08
N VAL A 61 24.73 8.78 -7.29
CA VAL A 61 25.68 9.35 -8.26
C VAL A 61 24.98 9.92 -9.49
N ASP A 62 24.13 9.13 -10.16
CA ASP A 62 23.32 9.52 -11.32
C ASP A 62 21.88 9.00 -11.16
N PRO A 63 21.14 9.49 -10.14
CA PRO A 63 19.82 8.95 -9.82
C PRO A 63 18.74 9.42 -10.80
N ILE A 64 17.79 8.51 -11.05
CA ILE A 64 16.46 8.84 -11.57
C ILE A 64 15.49 8.81 -10.42
N LEU A 65 14.73 9.90 -10.23
CA LEU A 65 13.67 9.95 -9.24
C LEU A 65 12.42 9.21 -9.74
N VAL A 66 11.82 8.45 -8.84
CA VAL A 66 10.54 7.78 -9.05
C VAL A 66 9.57 8.27 -7.99
N ALA A 67 8.37 8.66 -8.39
CA ALA A 67 7.35 9.14 -7.47
C ALA A 67 6.09 8.30 -7.60
N ALA A 68 5.47 8.00 -6.47
CA ALA A 68 4.19 7.31 -6.38
C ALA A 68 3.27 8.06 -5.41
N ASN A 69 1.98 8.05 -5.73
CA ASN A 69 0.93 8.63 -4.90
C ASN A 69 -0.22 7.62 -4.82
N ASP A 70 -0.70 7.34 -3.62
CA ASP A 70 -1.83 6.44 -3.39
C ASP A 70 -2.56 6.81 -2.10
N GLY A 71 -3.73 6.21 -1.89
CA GLY A 71 -4.50 6.29 -0.66
C GLY A 71 -4.69 4.91 -0.02
N VAL A 72 -5.41 4.87 1.09
CA VAL A 72 -5.81 3.61 1.73
C VAL A 72 -7.15 3.11 1.18
N GLY A 73 -7.99 4.01 0.72
CA GLY A 73 -9.35 3.70 0.29
C GLY A 73 -10.28 3.37 1.45
N THR A 74 -11.37 2.65 1.16
CA THR A 74 -12.47 2.44 2.13
C THR A 74 -12.12 1.50 3.29
N LYS A 75 -10.92 0.96 3.38
CA LYS A 75 -10.40 0.28 4.58
C LYS A 75 -10.37 1.21 5.79
N VAL A 76 -10.14 2.52 5.58
CA VAL A 76 -10.19 3.54 6.65
C VAL A 76 -11.54 3.56 7.38
N LYS A 77 -12.63 3.16 6.71
CA LYS A 77 -13.95 3.11 7.32
C LYS A 77 -14.04 2.02 8.39
N ILE A 78 -13.40 0.86 8.16
CA ILE A 78 -13.30 -0.20 9.17
C ILE A 78 -12.47 0.29 10.36
N ALA A 79 -11.34 0.96 10.11
CA ALA A 79 -10.52 1.54 11.17
C ALA A 79 -11.32 2.53 12.05
N THR A 80 -12.15 3.38 11.43
CA THR A 80 -13.02 4.33 12.14
C THR A 80 -14.10 3.60 12.97
N GLU A 81 -14.77 2.60 12.37
CA GLU A 81 -15.86 1.85 13.02
C GLU A 81 -15.35 0.96 14.16
N CYS A 82 -14.12 0.43 14.05
CA CYS A 82 -13.47 -0.39 15.08
C CYS A 82 -12.69 0.44 16.14
N GLY A 83 -12.41 1.71 15.86
CA GLY A 83 -11.53 2.54 16.70
C GLY A 83 -10.05 2.10 16.69
N ILE A 84 -9.61 1.41 15.62
CA ILE A 84 -8.24 0.90 15.44
C ILE A 84 -7.57 1.73 14.34
N HIS A 85 -6.67 2.63 14.73
CA HIS A 85 -6.09 3.61 13.81
C HIS A 85 -4.58 3.48 13.61
N ASP A 86 -3.89 2.72 14.46
CA ASP A 86 -2.42 2.67 14.49
C ASP A 86 -1.79 1.74 13.43
N THR A 87 -2.59 0.98 12.69
CA THR A 87 -2.12 0.12 11.59
C THR A 87 -2.39 0.71 10.21
N ILE A 88 -3.42 1.57 10.09
CA ILE A 88 -3.88 2.07 8.80
C ILE A 88 -2.83 2.93 8.07
N GLY A 89 -1.94 3.60 8.83
CA GLY A 89 -0.82 4.34 8.26
C GLY A 89 0.23 3.45 7.61
N ILE A 90 0.37 2.19 8.04
CA ILE A 90 1.25 1.21 7.39
C ILE A 90 0.72 0.90 5.99
N ASP A 91 -0.60 0.73 5.85
CA ASP A 91 -1.24 0.52 4.55
C ASP A 91 -0.95 1.68 3.59
N LEU A 92 -1.08 2.92 4.07
CA LEU A 92 -0.81 4.11 3.27
C LEU A 92 0.61 4.12 2.70
N VAL A 93 1.59 3.88 3.58
CA VAL A 93 3.00 3.82 3.16
C VAL A 93 3.23 2.66 2.22
N ALA A 94 2.72 1.46 2.53
CA ALA A 94 2.92 0.26 1.74
C ALA A 94 2.42 0.40 0.30
N MET A 95 1.23 1.00 0.11
CA MET A 95 0.67 1.22 -1.22
C MET A 95 1.57 2.10 -2.09
N CYS A 96 2.17 3.14 -1.51
CA CYS A 96 3.09 4.03 -2.23
C CYS A 96 4.48 3.41 -2.46
N VAL A 97 5.11 2.85 -1.40
CA VAL A 97 6.51 2.41 -1.51
C VAL A 97 6.67 1.10 -2.27
N ASN A 98 5.67 0.23 -2.27
CA ASN A 98 5.67 -0.96 -3.10
C ASN A 98 5.65 -0.59 -4.60
N ASP A 99 4.96 0.49 -4.97
CA ASP A 99 4.97 1.00 -6.36
C ASP A 99 6.31 1.63 -6.75
N LEU A 100 7.10 2.12 -5.79
CA LEU A 100 8.47 2.55 -6.05
C LEU A 100 9.41 1.36 -6.30
N VAL A 101 9.33 0.33 -5.48
CA VAL A 101 10.24 -0.82 -5.60
C VAL A 101 9.97 -1.64 -6.87
N VAL A 102 8.75 -1.64 -7.42
CA VAL A 102 8.49 -2.30 -8.73
C VAL A 102 9.25 -1.63 -9.88
N GLN A 103 9.64 -0.36 -9.72
CA GLN A 103 10.54 0.35 -10.64
C GLN A 103 12.03 0.15 -10.32
N GLY A 104 12.35 -0.67 -9.30
CA GLY A 104 13.72 -0.84 -8.81
C GLY A 104 14.21 0.34 -7.96
N ALA A 105 13.33 1.26 -7.58
CA ALA A 105 13.68 2.45 -6.82
C ALA A 105 13.68 2.19 -5.31
N GLU A 106 14.70 2.71 -4.62
CA GLU A 106 14.76 2.79 -3.17
C GLU A 106 13.92 3.97 -2.70
N PRO A 107 12.89 3.75 -1.83
CA PRO A 107 12.14 4.84 -1.23
C PRO A 107 13.03 5.74 -0.37
N LEU A 108 12.98 7.05 -0.61
CA LEU A 108 13.81 8.04 0.06
C LEU A 108 13.05 8.76 1.15
N PHE A 109 11.89 9.30 0.79
CA PHE A 109 11.04 10.03 1.72
C PHE A 109 9.56 9.86 1.39
N PHE A 110 8.76 10.18 2.40
CA PHE A 110 7.32 10.10 2.39
C PHE A 110 6.70 11.41 2.91
N LEU A 111 5.57 11.78 2.34
CA LEU A 111 4.68 12.85 2.78
C LEU A 111 3.27 12.28 2.89
N ASP A 112 2.52 12.67 3.92
CA ASP A 112 1.13 12.29 4.08
C ASP A 112 0.18 13.48 4.00
N TYR A 113 -1.05 13.21 3.61
CA TYR A 113 -2.18 14.11 3.73
C TYR A 113 -3.27 13.40 4.53
N PHE A 114 -3.60 13.96 5.69
CA PHE A 114 -4.66 13.50 6.57
C PHE A 114 -5.77 14.53 6.59
N ALA A 115 -6.96 14.19 6.06
CA ALA A 115 -8.13 15.04 6.06
C ALA A 115 -9.25 14.40 6.89
N THR A 116 -9.89 15.17 7.77
CA THR A 116 -10.94 14.68 8.68
C THR A 116 -12.04 15.72 8.87
N GLY A 117 -13.23 15.28 9.29
CA GLY A 117 -14.31 16.19 9.66
C GLY A 117 -14.04 16.93 10.97
N THR A 118 -13.53 16.22 11.97
CA THR A 118 -13.13 16.75 13.28
C THR A 118 -11.81 16.12 13.70
N LEU A 119 -10.82 16.95 14.02
CA LEU A 119 -9.50 16.49 14.41
C LEU A 119 -9.44 16.08 15.88
N GLU A 120 -9.23 14.79 16.10
CA GLU A 120 -8.89 14.27 17.42
C GLU A 120 -7.38 14.01 17.51
N PRO A 121 -6.61 14.74 18.33
CA PRO A 121 -5.16 14.61 18.39
C PRO A 121 -4.66 13.19 18.64
N LYS A 122 -5.38 12.40 19.45
CA LYS A 122 -5.01 11.00 19.72
C LYS A 122 -5.16 10.11 18.48
N ILE A 123 -6.20 10.32 17.69
CA ILE A 123 -6.43 9.57 16.45
C ILE A 123 -5.38 9.97 15.42
N GLY A 124 -5.14 11.27 15.20
CA GLY A 124 -4.11 11.76 14.31
C GLY A 124 -2.72 11.21 14.67
N ALA A 125 -2.35 11.24 15.95
CA ALA A 125 -1.08 10.67 16.42
C ALA A 125 -1.00 9.15 16.20
N ALA A 126 -2.09 8.40 16.37
CA ALA A 126 -2.13 6.96 16.11
C ALA A 126 -1.95 6.65 14.62
N ILE A 127 -2.59 7.41 13.73
CA ILE A 127 -2.43 7.28 12.27
C ILE A 127 -0.97 7.54 11.88
N VAL A 128 -0.39 8.66 12.34
CA VAL A 128 1.01 9.01 12.02
C VAL A 128 2.00 8.01 12.64
N LYS A 129 1.68 7.40 13.79
CA LYS A 129 2.47 6.27 14.33
C LYS A 129 2.52 5.11 13.34
N GLY A 130 1.40 4.74 12.72
CA GLY A 130 1.36 3.74 11.67
C GLY A 130 2.17 4.15 10.43
N ILE A 131 2.07 5.42 10.00
CA ILE A 131 2.86 5.96 8.88
C ILE A 131 4.37 5.86 9.19
N ALA A 132 4.79 6.29 10.38
CA ALA A 132 6.19 6.22 10.79
C ALA A 132 6.69 4.76 10.85
N ALA A 133 5.86 3.83 11.33
CA ALA A 133 6.20 2.40 11.34
C ALA A 133 6.40 1.86 9.91
N GLY A 134 5.49 2.19 8.98
CA GLY A 134 5.64 1.84 7.57
C GLY A 134 6.89 2.45 6.93
N CYS A 135 7.19 3.71 7.22
CA CYS A 135 8.41 4.39 6.75
C CYS A 135 9.67 3.70 7.28
N LEU A 136 9.72 3.33 8.56
CA LEU A 136 10.83 2.58 9.15
C LEU A 136 11.00 1.21 8.48
N GLU A 137 9.91 0.49 8.25
CA GLU A 137 9.93 -0.79 7.56
C GLU A 137 10.43 -0.64 6.11
N ALA A 138 9.94 0.34 5.38
CA ALA A 138 10.39 0.64 4.02
C ALA A 138 11.82 1.19 3.96
N GLY A 139 12.29 1.87 5.01
CA GLY A 139 13.59 2.53 5.07
C GLY A 139 13.59 3.93 4.46
N CYS A 140 12.44 4.61 4.41
CA CYS A 140 12.31 6.00 3.99
C CYS A 140 12.06 6.93 5.17
N ALA A 141 12.32 8.23 4.97
CA ALA A 141 12.08 9.25 5.98
C ALA A 141 10.68 9.87 5.81
N LEU A 142 9.93 9.99 6.90
CA LEU A 142 8.76 10.87 6.94
C LEU A 142 9.26 12.30 7.11
N ILE A 143 9.20 13.14 6.05
CA ILE A 143 9.82 14.46 6.06
C ILE A 143 8.81 15.62 6.15
N GLY A 144 7.53 15.32 6.15
CA GLY A 144 6.45 16.30 6.24
C GLY A 144 5.11 15.65 5.98
N GLY A 145 4.10 16.47 5.96
CA GLY A 145 2.71 16.09 5.69
C GLY A 145 1.79 17.29 5.93
N GLU A 146 0.50 17.06 5.76
CA GLU A 146 -0.55 18.06 6.00
C GLU A 146 -1.69 17.41 6.76
N THR A 147 -2.20 18.11 7.76
CA THR A 147 -3.41 17.72 8.47
C THR A 147 -4.49 18.77 8.25
N ALA A 148 -5.61 18.38 7.64
CA ALA A 148 -6.70 19.30 7.32
C ALA A 148 -7.97 18.90 8.07
N GLU A 149 -8.50 19.84 8.86
CA GLU A 149 -9.84 19.75 9.44
C GLU A 149 -10.82 20.38 8.47
N MET A 150 -11.77 19.57 7.97
CA MET A 150 -12.67 19.94 6.87
C MET A 150 -14.15 19.71 7.25
N PRO A 151 -14.68 20.51 8.19
CA PRO A 151 -16.07 20.37 8.62
C PRO A 151 -17.04 20.57 7.45
N GLY A 152 -18.03 19.69 7.35
CA GLY A 152 -19.01 19.71 6.26
C GLY A 152 -18.60 18.96 5.00
N LEU A 153 -17.31 18.64 4.80
CA LEU A 153 -16.85 17.73 3.75
C LEU A 153 -16.80 16.28 4.26
N TYR A 154 -16.18 16.07 5.42
CA TYR A 154 -16.20 14.78 6.12
C TYR A 154 -17.18 14.80 7.27
N SER A 155 -17.85 13.67 7.53
CA SER A 155 -18.86 13.52 8.57
C SER A 155 -18.25 13.10 9.89
N GLY A 156 -18.36 13.92 10.94
CA GLY A 156 -17.88 13.58 12.27
C GLY A 156 -16.40 13.18 12.28
N ARG A 157 -16.11 11.92 12.62
CA ARG A 157 -14.76 11.35 12.71
C ARG A 157 -14.28 10.65 11.44
N ASP A 158 -15.04 10.73 10.36
CA ASP A 158 -14.60 10.19 9.08
C ASP A 158 -13.34 10.93 8.61
N TYR A 159 -12.43 10.19 8.01
CA TYR A 159 -11.19 10.74 7.49
C TYR A 159 -10.76 10.05 6.21
N ASP A 160 -9.88 10.70 5.48
CA ASP A 160 -9.18 10.14 4.34
C ASP A 160 -7.66 10.34 4.49
N LEU A 161 -6.91 9.46 3.84
CA LEU A 161 -5.46 9.44 3.85
C LEU A 161 -4.94 9.35 2.43
N ALA A 162 -4.05 10.26 2.07
CA ALA A 162 -3.26 10.18 0.86
C ALA A 162 -1.77 10.21 1.19
N GLY A 163 -0.99 9.41 0.48
CA GLY A 163 0.46 9.34 0.62
C GLY A 163 1.17 9.75 -0.65
N PHE A 164 2.33 10.35 -0.50
CA PHE A 164 3.22 10.68 -1.59
C PHE A 164 4.63 10.21 -1.23
N ALA A 165 5.14 9.24 -2.00
CA ALA A 165 6.47 8.70 -1.81
C ALA A 165 7.38 9.07 -2.98
N VAL A 166 8.62 9.42 -2.68
CA VAL A 166 9.66 9.60 -3.68
C VAL A 166 10.80 8.64 -3.38
N GLY A 167 11.21 7.95 -4.41
CA GLY A 167 12.35 7.06 -4.42
C GLY A 167 13.34 7.42 -5.51
N ALA A 168 14.46 6.73 -5.53
CA ALA A 168 15.45 6.85 -6.60
C ALA A 168 16.08 5.50 -6.96
N ALA A 169 16.48 5.37 -8.21
CA ALA A 169 17.36 4.32 -8.68
C ALA A 169 18.47 4.92 -9.52
N GLU A 170 19.67 4.33 -9.50
CA GLU A 170 20.73 4.69 -10.44
C GLU A 170 20.26 4.41 -11.88
N ARG A 171 20.63 5.25 -12.82
CA ARG A 171 20.13 5.23 -14.23
C ARG A 171 20.18 3.86 -14.89
N GLY A 172 21.09 3.02 -14.62
CA GLY A 172 21.20 1.65 -15.18
C GLY A 172 20.48 0.56 -14.39
N ARG A 173 19.75 0.90 -13.30
CA ARG A 173 19.17 -0.07 -12.36
C ARG A 173 17.64 -0.11 -12.35
N LEU A 174 17.00 0.68 -13.19
CA LEU A 174 15.54 0.71 -13.28
C LEU A 174 14.94 -0.63 -13.75
N LEU A 175 13.75 -0.92 -13.27
CA LEU A 175 12.88 -2.01 -13.74
C LEU A 175 11.66 -1.42 -14.48
N PRO A 176 11.07 -2.17 -15.44
CA PRO A 176 11.52 -3.46 -15.93
C PRO A 176 12.79 -3.34 -16.77
N LYS A 177 13.67 -4.35 -16.68
CA LYS A 177 14.82 -4.49 -17.58
C LYS A 177 14.33 -4.93 -18.97
N PRO A 178 15.05 -4.57 -20.05
CA PRO A 178 14.78 -5.13 -21.35
C PRO A 178 15.07 -6.64 -21.37
N GLY A 179 14.39 -7.37 -22.26
CA GLY A 179 14.70 -8.79 -22.52
C GLY A 179 13.67 -9.78 -21.95
N LEU A 180 12.60 -9.32 -21.31
CA LEU A 180 11.48 -10.21 -20.95
C LEU A 180 10.91 -10.86 -22.21
N LYS A 181 10.74 -12.19 -22.20
CA LYS A 181 10.33 -12.98 -23.35
C LYS A 181 9.39 -14.14 -22.96
N ALA A 182 8.71 -14.72 -23.93
CA ALA A 182 7.92 -15.93 -23.72
C ALA A 182 8.81 -17.07 -23.17
N GLY A 183 8.31 -17.80 -22.19
CA GLY A 183 9.00 -18.83 -21.43
C GLY A 183 9.64 -18.33 -20.12
N ASP A 184 9.77 -17.01 -19.92
CA ASP A 184 10.20 -16.46 -18.63
C ASP A 184 9.16 -16.75 -17.53
N VAL A 185 9.63 -16.83 -16.28
CA VAL A 185 8.84 -17.36 -15.17
C VAL A 185 8.27 -16.22 -14.31
N ALA A 186 7.01 -16.38 -13.91
CA ALA A 186 6.35 -15.54 -12.91
C ALA A 186 6.41 -16.23 -11.54
N LEU A 187 7.08 -15.58 -10.58
CA LEU A 187 7.15 -15.99 -9.18
C LEU A 187 6.25 -15.11 -8.34
N GLY A 188 5.35 -15.71 -7.55
CA GLY A 188 4.47 -15.01 -6.63
C GLY A 188 5.10 -14.87 -5.24
N LEU A 189 4.91 -13.72 -4.62
CA LEU A 189 5.25 -13.45 -3.22
C LEU A 189 3.97 -13.25 -2.42
N ALA A 190 3.87 -13.97 -1.30
CA ALA A 190 2.67 -13.98 -0.47
C ALA A 190 2.28 -12.57 0.03
N SER A 191 0.99 -12.27 0.02
CA SER A 191 0.39 -11.14 0.72
C SER A 191 0.20 -11.41 2.20
N SER A 192 -0.06 -10.38 2.99
CA SER A 192 -0.46 -10.48 4.41
C SER A 192 -1.97 -10.68 4.59
N GLY A 193 -2.73 -10.74 3.50
CA GLY A 193 -4.18 -10.78 3.47
C GLY A 193 -4.72 -9.92 2.32
N VAL A 194 -5.84 -9.24 2.55
CA VAL A 194 -6.53 -8.45 1.52
C VAL A 194 -5.71 -7.23 1.06
N HIS A 195 -4.75 -6.77 1.88
CA HIS A 195 -4.02 -5.52 1.72
C HIS A 195 -4.94 -4.30 1.85
N SER A 196 -4.95 -3.37 0.86
CA SER A 196 -5.79 -2.18 0.90
C SER A 196 -6.76 -2.06 -0.28
N ASN A 197 -6.98 -3.13 -1.04
CA ASN A 197 -7.84 -3.11 -2.22
C ASN A 197 -9.11 -3.94 -2.02
N GLY A 198 -10.20 -3.55 -2.68
CA GLY A 198 -11.46 -4.28 -2.63
C GLY A 198 -12.30 -4.05 -1.38
N PHE A 199 -11.94 -3.12 -0.50
CA PHE A 199 -12.60 -2.94 0.80
C PHE A 199 -14.04 -2.42 0.73
N SER A 200 -14.46 -1.79 -0.35
CA SER A 200 -15.87 -1.49 -0.57
C SER A 200 -16.70 -2.78 -0.69
N LEU A 201 -16.18 -3.80 -1.37
CA LEU A 201 -16.78 -5.12 -1.47
C LEU A 201 -16.68 -5.89 -0.13
N VAL A 202 -15.52 -5.88 0.51
CA VAL A 202 -15.31 -6.49 1.84
C VAL A 202 -16.37 -6.00 2.85
N ARG A 203 -16.58 -4.69 2.95
CA ARG A 203 -17.58 -4.11 3.86
C ARG A 203 -19.00 -4.59 3.57
N ARG A 204 -19.38 -4.70 2.29
CA ARG A 204 -20.66 -5.26 1.87
C ARG A 204 -20.80 -6.75 2.24
N ILE A 205 -19.71 -7.51 2.14
CA ILE A 205 -19.69 -8.92 2.54
C ILE A 205 -19.84 -9.04 4.05
N VAL A 206 -19.20 -8.18 4.85
CA VAL A 206 -19.39 -8.13 6.30
C VAL A 206 -20.83 -7.78 6.66
N GLU A 207 -21.42 -6.75 6.03
CA GLU A 207 -22.85 -6.43 6.21
C GLU A 207 -23.73 -7.65 5.92
N ARG A 208 -23.48 -8.38 4.83
CA ARG A 208 -24.22 -9.58 4.45
C ARG A 208 -24.05 -10.73 5.45
N SER A 209 -22.88 -10.86 6.08
CA SER A 209 -22.61 -11.88 7.09
C SER A 209 -23.36 -11.63 8.39
N ALA A 210 -23.87 -10.41 8.62
CA ALA A 210 -24.46 -9.94 9.87
C ALA A 210 -23.56 -10.09 11.12
N LEU A 211 -22.25 -10.27 10.93
CA LEU A 211 -21.29 -10.32 12.03
C LEU A 211 -20.88 -8.91 12.46
N PRO A 212 -20.90 -8.60 13.77
CA PRO A 212 -20.33 -7.35 14.27
C PRO A 212 -18.81 -7.37 14.21
N TRP A 213 -18.18 -6.18 14.18
CA TRP A 213 -16.73 -6.03 14.03
C TRP A 213 -15.91 -6.68 15.16
N ASP A 214 -16.47 -6.80 16.35
CA ASP A 214 -15.86 -7.40 17.54
C ASP A 214 -16.09 -8.92 17.65
N ALA A 215 -16.87 -9.52 16.75
CA ALA A 215 -17.01 -10.97 16.68
C ALA A 215 -15.69 -11.64 16.29
N PRO A 216 -15.43 -12.87 16.75
CA PRO A 216 -14.32 -13.67 16.26
C PRO A 216 -14.36 -13.81 14.73
N ALA A 217 -13.23 -13.54 14.05
CA ALA A 217 -13.16 -13.68 12.61
C ALA A 217 -13.33 -15.15 12.20
N PRO A 218 -14.24 -15.53 11.29
CA PRO A 218 -14.44 -16.93 10.88
C PRO A 218 -13.18 -17.57 10.29
N PHE A 219 -12.30 -16.77 9.70
CA PHE A 219 -11.04 -17.19 9.10
C PHE A 219 -9.82 -17.03 10.03
N ALA A 220 -9.99 -16.41 11.21
CA ALA A 220 -8.96 -16.22 12.24
C ALA A 220 -9.63 -16.11 13.64
N PRO A 221 -10.16 -17.21 14.22
CA PRO A 221 -11.06 -17.15 15.39
C PRO A 221 -10.44 -16.59 16.68
N ALA A 222 -9.11 -16.46 16.73
CA ALA A 222 -8.41 -15.84 17.86
C ALA A 222 -8.39 -14.31 17.83
N VAL A 223 -8.86 -13.71 16.73
CA VAL A 223 -8.80 -12.27 16.47
C VAL A 223 -10.20 -11.75 16.13
N ALA A 224 -10.54 -10.53 16.53
CA ALA A 224 -11.80 -9.90 16.14
C ALA A 224 -11.85 -9.64 14.63
N LEU A 225 -13.04 -9.72 14.03
CA LEU A 225 -13.25 -9.58 12.59
C LEU A 225 -12.67 -8.26 12.04
N GLY A 226 -12.92 -7.15 12.70
CA GLY A 226 -12.39 -5.84 12.31
C GLY A 226 -10.88 -5.80 12.36
N GLU A 227 -10.26 -6.31 13.42
CA GLU A 227 -8.80 -6.37 13.58
C GLU A 227 -8.17 -7.29 12.52
N ALA A 228 -8.75 -8.46 12.26
CA ALA A 228 -8.26 -9.39 11.25
C ALA A 228 -8.31 -8.79 9.83
N LEU A 229 -9.36 -8.02 9.50
CA LEU A 229 -9.50 -7.32 8.22
C LEU A 229 -8.61 -6.08 8.12
N LEU A 230 -8.18 -5.52 9.25
CA LEU A 230 -7.23 -4.41 9.31
C LEU A 230 -5.76 -4.85 9.26
N ALA A 231 -5.47 -6.15 9.10
CA ALA A 231 -4.10 -6.63 8.88
C ALA A 231 -3.39 -5.75 7.83
N PRO A 232 -2.22 -5.14 8.16
CA PRO A 232 -1.57 -4.18 7.27
C PRO A 232 -1.09 -4.80 5.97
N THR A 233 -1.07 -4.01 4.92
CA THR A 233 -0.44 -4.33 3.64
C THR A 233 1.04 -4.61 3.85
N ARG A 234 1.53 -5.71 3.29
CA ARG A 234 2.94 -6.10 3.37
C ARG A 234 3.82 -5.13 2.59
N ILE A 235 4.90 -4.67 3.21
CA ILE A 235 5.94 -3.87 2.58
C ILE A 235 7.05 -4.80 2.08
N TYR A 236 7.26 -4.81 0.75
CA TYR A 236 8.24 -5.70 0.10
C TYR A 236 9.60 -5.03 -0.15
N VAL A 237 9.75 -3.74 0.17
CA VAL A 237 10.85 -2.88 -0.27
C VAL A 237 12.22 -3.43 0.07
N LYS A 238 12.58 -3.54 1.36
CA LYS A 238 13.94 -3.96 1.76
C LYS A 238 14.32 -5.35 1.26
N PRO A 239 13.43 -6.37 1.39
CA PRO A 239 13.72 -7.69 0.84
C PRO A 239 13.94 -7.68 -0.68
N LEU A 240 13.10 -6.97 -1.43
CA LEU A 240 13.23 -6.90 -2.89
C LEU A 240 14.48 -6.15 -3.33
N LEU A 241 14.79 -4.99 -2.73
CA LEU A 241 16.02 -4.26 -3.04
C LEU A 241 17.27 -5.11 -2.74
N LYS A 242 17.26 -5.87 -1.64
CA LYS A 242 18.34 -6.82 -1.33
C LYS A 242 18.47 -7.91 -2.39
N ALA A 243 17.38 -8.49 -2.84
CA ALA A 243 17.37 -9.53 -3.88
C ALA A 243 17.82 -8.98 -5.24
N ILE A 244 17.33 -7.76 -5.62
CA ILE A 244 17.73 -7.07 -6.85
C ILE A 244 19.24 -6.75 -6.86
N ALA A 245 19.79 -6.34 -5.72
CA ALA A 245 21.22 -6.07 -5.59
C ALA A 245 22.08 -7.35 -5.67
N ALA A 246 21.53 -8.49 -5.23
CA ALA A 246 22.23 -9.77 -5.20
C ALA A 246 22.19 -10.54 -6.53
N SER A 247 21.21 -10.25 -7.40
CA SER A 247 20.98 -11.02 -8.62
C SER A 247 20.45 -10.15 -9.77
N GLU A 248 21.04 -10.32 -10.93
CA GLU A 248 20.54 -9.72 -12.19
C GLU A 248 19.39 -10.54 -12.84
N ALA A 249 18.96 -11.65 -12.22
CA ALA A 249 17.93 -12.52 -12.75
C ALA A 249 16.51 -11.90 -12.70
N ILE A 250 16.29 -10.95 -11.79
CA ILE A 250 15.02 -10.23 -11.66
C ILE A 250 14.91 -9.21 -12.78
N VAL A 251 13.88 -9.39 -13.64
CA VAL A 251 13.68 -8.57 -14.84
C VAL A 251 12.55 -7.55 -14.64
N ALA A 252 11.46 -7.94 -13.99
CA ALA A 252 10.33 -7.05 -13.73
C ALA A 252 9.62 -7.43 -12.42
N LEU A 253 8.92 -6.47 -11.85
CA LEU A 253 8.08 -6.64 -10.67
C LEU A 253 6.69 -6.08 -10.95
N ALA A 254 5.65 -6.69 -10.40
CA ALA A 254 4.28 -6.17 -10.45
C ALA A 254 3.61 -6.25 -9.08
N HIS A 255 3.16 -5.12 -8.56
CA HIS A 255 2.38 -5.02 -7.34
C HIS A 255 0.91 -5.33 -7.64
N ILE A 256 0.32 -6.29 -6.94
CA ILE A 256 -1.06 -6.71 -7.18
C ILE A 256 -1.99 -5.90 -6.28
N THR A 257 -2.61 -4.89 -6.89
CA THR A 257 -3.51 -3.92 -6.26
C THR A 257 -4.92 -3.96 -6.87
N GLY A 258 -5.67 -2.87 -6.86
CA GLY A 258 -6.99 -2.77 -7.51
C GLY A 258 -6.92 -3.16 -8.98
N GLY A 259 -7.92 -3.89 -9.45
CA GLY A 259 -7.91 -4.54 -10.77
C GLY A 259 -7.27 -5.93 -10.79
N GLY A 260 -6.65 -6.37 -9.67
CA GLY A 260 -6.08 -7.71 -9.48
C GLY A 260 -5.00 -8.08 -10.51
N PHE A 261 -4.90 -9.36 -10.83
CA PHE A 261 -3.92 -9.83 -11.82
C PHE A 261 -4.16 -9.28 -13.23
N PRO A 262 -5.43 -9.19 -13.73
CA PRO A 262 -5.69 -8.74 -15.10
C PRO A 262 -5.17 -7.34 -15.42
N ASP A 263 -5.26 -6.40 -14.46
CA ASP A 263 -4.92 -5.01 -14.70
C ASP A 263 -3.46 -4.68 -14.32
N ASN A 264 -2.86 -5.42 -13.37
CA ASN A 264 -1.53 -5.07 -12.86
C ASN A 264 -0.39 -5.77 -13.62
N LEU A 265 -0.54 -7.05 -14.00
CA LEU A 265 0.52 -7.76 -14.71
C LEU A 265 0.86 -7.15 -16.08
N PRO A 266 -0.11 -6.70 -16.91
CA PRO A 266 0.19 -6.10 -18.22
C PRO A 266 1.04 -4.83 -18.15
N ARG A 267 1.07 -4.11 -17.01
CA ARG A 267 1.80 -2.84 -16.87
C ARG A 267 3.31 -2.98 -17.05
N VAL A 268 3.84 -4.17 -16.77
CA VAL A 268 5.29 -4.44 -16.81
C VAL A 268 5.69 -5.36 -17.95
N LEU A 269 4.74 -5.86 -18.72
CA LEU A 269 5.00 -6.73 -19.86
C LEU A 269 5.17 -5.89 -21.13
N PRO A 270 6.18 -6.18 -21.98
CA PRO A 270 6.29 -5.61 -23.32
C PRO A 270 5.06 -5.92 -24.19
N ASP A 271 4.86 -5.13 -25.25
CA ASP A 271 3.84 -5.43 -26.26
C ASP A 271 4.05 -6.80 -26.89
N GLY A 272 2.95 -7.51 -27.17
CA GLY A 272 2.98 -8.86 -27.72
C GLY A 272 3.28 -9.96 -26.68
N LEU A 273 3.44 -9.62 -25.40
CA LEU A 273 3.55 -10.59 -24.32
C LEU A 273 2.35 -10.52 -23.37
N GLY A 274 2.04 -11.68 -22.83
CA GLY A 274 1.08 -11.92 -21.77
C GLY A 274 1.66 -12.84 -20.69
N VAL A 275 0.85 -13.26 -19.76
CA VAL A 275 1.22 -14.24 -18.74
C VAL A 275 0.12 -15.29 -18.59
N ALA A 276 0.52 -16.55 -18.49
CA ALA A 276 -0.35 -17.67 -18.14
C ALA A 276 -0.10 -18.02 -16.67
N LEU A 277 -1.12 -17.89 -15.83
CA LEU A 277 -1.09 -18.20 -14.41
C LEU A 277 -1.76 -19.54 -14.15
N ASP A 278 -1.13 -20.36 -13.33
CA ASP A 278 -1.69 -21.57 -12.74
C ASP A 278 -2.34 -21.22 -11.40
N LEU A 279 -3.67 -21.24 -11.35
CA LEU A 279 -4.43 -20.91 -10.15
C LEU A 279 -4.24 -21.93 -9.02
N GLU A 280 -3.90 -23.18 -9.35
CA GLU A 280 -3.66 -24.24 -8.34
C GLU A 280 -2.36 -23.99 -7.57
N ALA A 281 -1.43 -23.23 -8.15
CA ALA A 281 -0.20 -22.80 -7.47
C ALA A 281 -0.39 -21.65 -6.48
N LEU A 282 -1.54 -20.99 -6.51
CA LEU A 282 -1.88 -19.95 -5.52
C LEU A 282 -2.29 -20.61 -4.21
N ALA A 283 -1.91 -20.02 -3.09
CA ALA A 283 -2.30 -20.46 -1.76
C ALA A 283 -3.00 -19.30 -1.00
N PRO A 284 -4.25 -18.97 -1.38
CA PRO A 284 -4.95 -17.85 -0.76
C PRO A 284 -5.12 -18.07 0.73
N PRO A 285 -4.80 -17.08 1.59
CA PRO A 285 -5.16 -17.10 3.00
C PRO A 285 -6.67 -17.33 3.22
N PRO A 286 -7.08 -17.92 4.36
CA PRO A 286 -8.47 -18.30 4.62
C PRO A 286 -9.49 -17.16 4.51
N VAL A 287 -9.06 -15.91 4.65
CA VAL A 287 -9.91 -14.73 4.45
C VAL A 287 -10.54 -14.70 3.04
N PHE A 288 -9.81 -15.10 2.01
CA PHE A 288 -10.32 -15.09 0.64
C PHE A 288 -11.41 -16.13 0.40
N ARG A 289 -11.28 -17.32 1.01
CA ARG A 289 -12.34 -18.33 1.01
C ARG A 289 -13.62 -17.78 1.67
N TRP A 290 -13.48 -17.20 2.84
CA TRP A 290 -14.61 -16.61 3.56
C TRP A 290 -15.28 -15.49 2.74
N LEU A 291 -14.49 -14.61 2.11
CA LEU A 291 -15.01 -13.56 1.24
C LEU A 291 -15.78 -14.14 0.04
N ALA A 292 -15.25 -15.17 -0.58
CA ALA A 292 -15.90 -15.83 -1.72
C ALA A 292 -17.22 -16.50 -1.32
N GLU A 293 -17.21 -17.29 -0.24
CA GLU A 293 -18.38 -18.02 0.24
C GLU A 293 -19.51 -17.08 0.68
N VAL A 294 -19.22 -16.12 1.57
CA VAL A 294 -20.22 -15.18 2.08
C VAL A 294 -20.67 -14.20 1.00
N GLY A 295 -19.73 -13.72 0.18
CA GLY A 295 -20.03 -12.83 -0.93
C GLY A 295 -20.78 -13.51 -2.08
N GLY A 296 -20.65 -14.82 -2.23
CA GLY A 296 -21.11 -15.55 -3.42
C GLY A 296 -20.33 -15.11 -4.66
N LEU A 297 -19.00 -14.92 -4.51
CA LEU A 297 -18.16 -14.36 -5.56
C LEU A 297 -17.64 -15.45 -6.49
N GLU A 298 -17.78 -15.22 -7.78
CA GLU A 298 -17.16 -16.06 -8.80
C GLU A 298 -15.62 -15.87 -8.81
N PRO A 299 -14.85 -16.91 -9.19
CA PRO A 299 -13.39 -16.82 -9.26
C PRO A 299 -12.87 -15.64 -10.10
N SER A 300 -13.55 -15.29 -11.18
CA SER A 300 -13.20 -14.16 -12.03
C SER A 300 -13.28 -12.82 -11.30
N GLU A 301 -14.30 -12.64 -10.45
CA GLU A 301 -14.44 -11.44 -9.63
C GLU A 301 -13.40 -11.40 -8.52
N MET A 302 -13.08 -12.55 -7.91
CA MET A 302 -12.00 -12.66 -6.93
C MET A 302 -10.66 -12.22 -7.53
N LEU A 303 -10.30 -12.72 -8.71
CA LEU A 303 -9.04 -12.43 -9.41
C LEU A 303 -8.95 -10.99 -9.93
N ARG A 304 -10.08 -10.33 -10.15
CA ARG A 304 -10.14 -8.94 -10.60
C ARG A 304 -10.14 -7.94 -9.43
N THR A 305 -10.70 -8.33 -8.29
CA THR A 305 -10.86 -7.42 -7.14
C THR A 305 -9.72 -7.55 -6.14
N PHE A 306 -9.20 -8.77 -5.92
CA PHE A 306 -8.28 -9.09 -4.85
C PHE A 306 -6.95 -9.65 -5.35
N ASN A 307 -5.95 -9.60 -4.47
CA ASN A 307 -4.64 -10.21 -4.69
C ASN A 307 -4.63 -11.74 -4.53
N CYS A 308 -5.69 -12.35 -4.03
CA CYS A 308 -5.85 -13.79 -3.82
C CYS A 308 -4.63 -14.48 -3.17
N GLY A 309 -3.96 -13.78 -2.24
CA GLY A 309 -2.80 -14.30 -1.51
C GLY A 309 -1.43 -13.96 -2.12
N ILE A 310 -1.37 -13.31 -3.28
CA ILE A 310 -0.13 -12.88 -3.93
C ILE A 310 -0.12 -11.35 -4.04
N GLY A 311 0.69 -10.69 -3.22
CA GLY A 311 0.77 -9.23 -3.24
C GLY A 311 1.80 -8.67 -4.23
N MET A 312 2.81 -9.49 -4.62
CA MET A 312 3.85 -9.09 -5.56
C MET A 312 4.17 -10.24 -6.51
N VAL A 313 4.37 -9.94 -7.79
CA VAL A 313 4.85 -10.89 -8.79
C VAL A 313 6.22 -10.45 -9.28
N VAL A 314 7.15 -11.42 -9.35
CA VAL A 314 8.53 -11.23 -9.80
C VAL A 314 8.71 -11.99 -11.11
N PHE A 315 9.05 -11.30 -12.19
CA PHE A 315 9.38 -11.92 -13.48
C PHE A 315 10.87 -12.16 -13.59
N VAL A 316 11.24 -13.38 -13.95
CA VAL A 316 12.65 -13.81 -14.01
C VAL A 316 12.91 -14.58 -15.31
N ALA A 317 14.12 -14.46 -15.84
CA ALA A 317 14.55 -15.23 -17.01
C ALA A 317 14.49 -16.73 -16.70
N ALA A 318 13.96 -17.54 -17.62
CA ALA A 318 13.72 -18.97 -17.43
C ALA A 318 14.99 -19.73 -17.01
N GLU A 319 16.13 -19.38 -17.60
CA GLU A 319 17.44 -19.99 -17.34
C GLU A 319 18.07 -19.57 -16.00
N ARG A 320 17.49 -18.58 -15.31
CA ARG A 320 18.02 -18.01 -14.05
C ARG A 320 17.03 -18.12 -12.88
N VAL A 321 16.02 -18.96 -12.98
CA VAL A 321 14.96 -19.10 -11.94
C VAL A 321 15.56 -19.48 -10.59
N SER A 322 16.45 -20.48 -10.55
CA SER A 322 17.07 -20.91 -9.28
C SER A 322 17.88 -19.79 -8.63
N GLU A 323 18.65 -19.02 -9.41
CA GLU A 323 19.39 -17.88 -8.90
C GLU A 323 18.46 -16.81 -8.28
N ALA A 324 17.34 -16.49 -8.96
CA ALA A 324 16.38 -15.55 -8.43
C ALA A 324 15.69 -16.06 -7.15
N GLN A 325 15.32 -17.34 -7.12
CA GLN A 325 14.73 -17.96 -5.93
C GLN A 325 15.68 -17.96 -4.74
N ASP A 326 16.96 -18.24 -4.97
CA ASP A 326 17.99 -18.19 -3.93
C ASP A 326 18.17 -16.76 -3.40
N ALA A 327 18.24 -15.75 -4.29
CA ALA A 327 18.38 -14.35 -3.89
C ALA A 327 17.15 -13.85 -3.09
N LEU A 328 15.93 -14.19 -3.53
CA LEU A 328 14.69 -13.85 -2.85
C LEU A 328 14.62 -14.56 -1.48
N SER A 329 14.96 -15.85 -1.41
CA SER A 329 14.97 -16.63 -0.16
C SER A 329 16.00 -16.11 0.83
N ALA A 330 17.19 -15.76 0.38
CA ALA A 330 18.24 -15.14 1.20
C ALA A 330 17.84 -13.73 1.70
N ALA A 331 16.92 -13.08 1.01
CA ALA A 331 16.30 -11.83 1.44
C ALA A 331 15.11 -12.02 2.40
N GLY A 332 14.72 -13.27 2.72
CA GLY A 332 13.60 -13.59 3.62
C GLY A 332 12.23 -13.66 2.94
N LEU A 333 12.21 -13.79 1.61
CA LEU A 333 11.00 -14.01 0.83
C LEU A 333 10.86 -15.48 0.47
N ALA A 334 9.61 -15.94 0.29
CA ALA A 334 9.31 -17.32 -0.14
C ALA A 334 8.64 -17.28 -1.53
N PRO A 335 9.43 -17.25 -2.61
CA PRO A 335 8.88 -17.19 -3.96
C PRO A 335 8.28 -18.54 -4.38
N VAL A 336 7.09 -18.51 -4.99
CA VAL A 336 6.40 -19.68 -5.54
C VAL A 336 6.22 -19.45 -7.04
N LYS A 337 6.55 -20.46 -7.88
CA LYS A 337 6.23 -20.36 -9.31
C LYS A 337 4.72 -20.40 -9.48
N ILE A 338 4.15 -19.35 -10.07
CA ILE A 338 2.71 -19.20 -10.30
C ILE A 338 2.33 -19.14 -11.77
N GLY A 339 3.30 -19.12 -12.67
CA GLY A 339 3.02 -19.06 -14.10
C GLY A 339 4.25 -18.75 -14.94
N GLU A 340 3.99 -18.41 -16.20
CA GLU A 340 5.03 -18.09 -17.18
C GLU A 340 4.57 -17.02 -18.17
N VAL A 341 5.53 -16.30 -18.71
CA VAL A 341 5.29 -15.31 -19.78
C VAL A 341 4.99 -16.05 -21.08
N VAL A 342 3.96 -15.61 -21.79
CA VAL A 342 3.52 -16.22 -23.04
C VAL A 342 3.41 -15.16 -24.14
N ALA A 343 3.38 -15.60 -25.41
CA ALA A 343 3.02 -14.70 -26.50
C ALA A 343 1.54 -14.29 -26.37
N ALA A 344 1.23 -13.03 -26.61
CA ALA A 344 -0.14 -12.52 -26.62
C ALA A 344 -0.49 -12.01 -28.03
N ALA A 345 -1.70 -12.32 -28.48
CA ALA A 345 -2.23 -11.76 -29.73
C ALA A 345 -2.50 -10.25 -29.57
N ALA A 346 -2.29 -9.51 -30.66
CA ALA A 346 -2.62 -8.09 -30.68
C ALA A 346 -4.10 -7.85 -30.35
N GLY A 347 -4.37 -7.02 -29.32
CA GLY A 347 -5.73 -6.72 -28.85
C GLY A 347 -6.41 -7.86 -28.06
N GLY A 348 -5.73 -8.99 -27.81
CA GLY A 348 -6.21 -10.09 -26.98
C GLY A 348 -5.96 -9.87 -25.48
N ALA A 349 -6.55 -10.74 -24.66
CA ALA A 349 -6.24 -10.78 -23.24
C ALA A 349 -4.76 -11.06 -23.02
N ARG A 350 -4.16 -10.35 -22.06
CA ARG A 350 -2.73 -10.47 -21.72
C ARG A 350 -2.50 -11.33 -20.47
N VAL A 351 -3.54 -11.67 -19.74
CA VAL A 351 -3.50 -12.57 -18.59
C VAL A 351 -4.45 -13.72 -18.82
N HIS A 352 -3.93 -14.92 -18.74
CA HIS A 352 -4.66 -16.18 -18.91
C HIS A 352 -4.58 -16.97 -17.61
N PHE A 353 -5.66 -17.65 -17.27
CA PHE A 353 -5.74 -18.48 -16.07
C PHE A 353 -6.00 -19.94 -16.46
N SER A 354 -5.33 -20.86 -15.78
CA SER A 354 -5.57 -22.31 -15.87
C SER A 354 -5.77 -22.90 -14.48
N GLY A 355 -6.42 -24.04 -14.39
CA GLY A 355 -6.77 -24.67 -13.12
C GLY A 355 -7.91 -23.97 -12.38
N SER A 356 -8.05 -24.29 -11.10
CA SER A 356 -9.09 -23.76 -10.22
C SER A 356 -8.45 -22.99 -9.05
N LEU A 357 -9.01 -21.84 -8.71
CA LEU A 357 -8.56 -21.08 -7.53
C LEU A 357 -8.89 -21.87 -6.25
N PRO A 358 -7.91 -22.24 -5.41
CA PRO A 358 -8.13 -23.08 -4.22
C PRO A 358 -8.71 -22.26 -3.04
N LEU A 359 -10.00 -21.97 -3.11
CA LEU A 359 -10.76 -21.23 -2.08
C LEU A 359 -11.45 -22.16 -1.09
#